data_42b947cdb1bafa23bae20d7ffd41cbbb
#
_entry.id   42b947cdb1bafa23bae20d7ffd41cbbb
#
_cell.length_a   1.000
_cell.length_b   1.000
_cell.length_c   1.000
_cell.angle_alpha   90.00
_cell.angle_beta   90.00
_cell.angle_gamma   90.00
#
_symmetry.space_group_name_H-M   'P 1'
#
loop_
_entity.id
_entity.type
_entity.pdbx_description
1 polymer ?
#
loop_
_entity_poly.entity_id
_entity_poly.type
_entity_poly.pdbx_seq_one_letter_code
_entity_poly.pdbx_strand_id
1 'polypeptide(L)'
;MKKNKLKLYAIMIFVLLCTEVHCQKVAIKSNLLYDVTATVNAGIEVGLAPKWTFDLSANYNGWTFSHERKWKHWLLQPEGRYWFCDRFAGHFVGVHALGGQYNIGNLNNHISFLGTDLSVLSDRRYQGWFAGGGIAYGYAWILNKRWNL
;
A
#
# COMPACT_ATOMS: atom_id res chain seq x y z
N MET A 1 29.70 -26.33 3.48
CA MET A 1 28.39 -26.12 4.14
C MET A 1 27.56 -24.96 3.59
N LYS A 2 28.12 -23.80 3.23
CA LYS A 2 27.35 -22.64 2.67
C LYS A 2 26.65 -22.93 1.33
N LYS A 3 27.28 -23.64 0.39
CA LYS A 3 26.71 -23.96 -0.95
C LYS A 3 25.42 -24.80 -0.88
N ASN A 4 25.32 -25.70 0.09
CA ASN A 4 24.13 -26.56 0.22
C ASN A 4 22.93 -25.80 0.79
N LYS A 5 23.16 -24.83 1.68
CA LYS A 5 22.09 -23.98 2.21
C LYS A 5 21.51 -23.08 1.11
N LEU A 6 22.37 -22.52 0.24
CA LEU A 6 21.93 -21.71 -0.88
C LEU A 6 21.07 -22.50 -1.88
N LYS A 7 21.45 -23.75 -2.19
CA LYS A 7 20.64 -24.66 -3.01
C LYS A 7 19.31 -24.97 -2.35
N LEU A 8 19.30 -25.19 -1.03
CA LEU A 8 18.08 -25.47 -0.28
C LEU A 8 17.12 -24.27 -0.31
N TYR A 9 17.61 -23.05 -0.12
CA TYR A 9 16.80 -21.83 -0.25
C TYR A 9 16.27 -21.63 -1.67
N ALA A 10 17.09 -21.87 -2.71
CA ALA A 10 16.67 -21.79 -4.09
C ALA A 10 15.57 -22.81 -4.42
N ILE A 11 15.69 -24.03 -3.93
CA ILE A 11 14.66 -25.08 -4.08
C ILE A 11 13.39 -24.69 -3.34
N MET A 12 13.51 -24.17 -2.11
CA MET A 12 12.36 -23.73 -1.31
C MET A 12 11.62 -22.57 -1.97
N ILE A 13 12.34 -21.60 -2.54
CA ILE A 13 11.76 -20.51 -3.33
C ILE A 13 11.10 -21.05 -4.61
N PHE A 14 11.75 -22.00 -5.31
CA PHE A 14 11.21 -22.59 -6.52
C PHE A 14 9.94 -23.42 -6.24
N VAL A 15 9.89 -24.17 -5.16
CA VAL A 15 8.69 -24.91 -4.71
C VAL A 15 7.55 -23.96 -4.34
N LEU A 16 7.84 -22.82 -3.71
CA LEU A 16 6.85 -21.80 -3.43
C LEU A 16 6.29 -21.14 -4.71
N LEU A 17 7.08 -21.09 -5.78
CA LEU A 17 6.66 -20.55 -7.08
C LEU A 17 5.90 -21.57 -7.94
N CYS A 18 6.05 -22.88 -7.67
CA CYS A 18 5.45 -23.97 -8.45
C CYS A 18 4.10 -24.47 -7.90
N THR A 19 3.53 -23.84 -6.86
CA THR A 19 2.16 -24.20 -6.44
C THR A 19 1.18 -23.80 -7.55
N GLU A 20 0.72 -24.77 -8.28
CA GLU A 20 -0.38 -24.66 -9.25
C GLU A 20 -1.61 -24.05 -8.60
N VAL A 21 -1.85 -22.77 -8.87
CA VAL A 21 -2.98 -22.05 -8.27
C VAL A 21 -4.16 -22.11 -9.23
N HIS A 22 -5.00 -23.10 -9.07
CA HIS A 22 -6.28 -23.21 -9.77
C HIS A 22 -7.31 -22.13 -9.36
N CYS A 23 -6.97 -21.21 -8.50
CA CYS A 23 -7.74 -20.01 -8.21
C CYS A 23 -6.77 -18.96 -7.67
N GLN A 24 -6.75 -17.77 -8.26
CA GLN A 24 -5.88 -16.69 -7.80
C GLN A 24 -6.08 -16.45 -6.30
N LYS A 25 -5.09 -16.81 -5.49
CA LYS A 25 -5.14 -16.68 -4.04
C LYS A 25 -4.38 -15.45 -3.54
N VAL A 26 -3.49 -14.92 -4.36
CA VAL A 26 -2.62 -13.80 -4.00
C VAL A 26 -2.57 -12.81 -5.15
N ALA A 27 -2.68 -11.54 -4.84
CA ALA A 27 -2.46 -10.43 -5.76
C ALA A 27 -1.41 -9.48 -5.20
N ILE A 28 -0.52 -8.98 -6.07
CA ILE A 28 0.41 -7.89 -5.74
C ILE A 28 -0.16 -6.63 -6.36
N LYS A 29 -0.12 -5.54 -5.63
CA LYS A 29 -0.74 -4.27 -6.02
C LYS A 29 0.22 -3.10 -5.89
N SER A 30 0.01 -2.09 -6.73
CA SER A 30 0.59 -0.75 -6.61
C SER A 30 -0.53 0.28 -6.72
N ASN A 31 -0.35 1.41 -6.10
CA ASN A 31 -1.31 2.52 -6.15
C ASN A 31 -0.73 3.65 -6.99
N LEU A 32 -1.31 3.87 -8.17
CA LEU A 32 -0.85 4.86 -9.13
C LEU A 32 -0.85 6.30 -8.57
N LEU A 33 -1.75 6.64 -7.65
CA LEU A 33 -1.77 7.97 -7.03
C LEU A 33 -0.53 8.20 -6.16
N TYR A 34 -0.07 7.17 -5.47
CA TYR A 34 1.19 7.25 -4.71
C TYR A 34 2.41 7.29 -5.64
N ASP A 35 2.37 6.56 -6.76
CA ASP A 35 3.45 6.56 -7.74
C ASP A 35 3.64 7.95 -8.35
N VAL A 36 2.55 8.66 -8.68
CA VAL A 36 2.58 10.05 -9.17
C VAL A 36 3.21 11.02 -8.15
N THR A 37 3.05 10.77 -6.87
CA THR A 37 3.66 11.57 -5.80
C THR A 37 5.06 11.10 -5.40
N ALA A 38 5.68 10.24 -6.22
CA ALA A 38 6.98 9.62 -5.95
C ALA A 38 7.04 8.89 -4.59
N THR A 39 5.91 8.37 -4.13
CA THR A 39 5.82 7.57 -2.92
C THR A 39 5.90 6.10 -3.31
N VAL A 40 6.97 5.43 -2.92
CA VAL A 40 7.10 3.98 -3.15
C VAL A 40 5.98 3.27 -2.38
N ASN A 41 5.23 2.44 -3.08
CA ASN A 41 4.14 1.71 -2.48
C ASN A 41 4.06 0.28 -3.02
N ALA A 42 3.64 -0.62 -2.17
CA ALA A 42 3.36 -2.00 -2.54
C ALA A 42 2.28 -2.57 -1.63
N GLY A 43 1.41 -3.37 -2.19
CA GLY A 43 0.39 -4.11 -1.46
C GLY A 43 0.38 -5.58 -1.84
N ILE A 44 0.03 -6.40 -0.88
CA ILE A 44 -0.24 -7.82 -1.09
C ILE A 44 -1.64 -8.13 -0.59
N GLU A 45 -2.45 -8.76 -1.43
CA GLU A 45 -3.79 -9.18 -1.07
C GLU A 45 -3.91 -10.69 -1.17
N VAL A 46 -4.38 -11.32 -0.10
CA VAL A 46 -4.50 -12.77 0.02
C VAL A 46 -5.97 -13.17 0.14
N GLY A 47 -6.40 -14.11 -0.70
CA GLY A 47 -7.73 -14.70 -0.62
C GLY A 47 -7.85 -15.66 0.56
N LEU A 48 -8.68 -15.31 1.53
CA LEU A 48 -8.96 -16.12 2.72
C LEU A 48 -10.12 -17.11 2.48
N ALA A 49 -11.12 -16.65 1.73
CA ALA A 49 -12.31 -17.42 1.38
C ALA A 49 -12.83 -17.00 -0.02
N PRO A 50 -13.85 -17.66 -0.59
CA PRO A 50 -14.35 -17.31 -1.93
C PRO A 50 -14.73 -15.84 -2.10
N LYS A 51 -15.18 -15.18 -1.04
CA LYS A 51 -15.61 -13.76 -1.03
C LYS A 51 -14.82 -12.89 -0.06
N TRP A 52 -13.80 -13.43 0.59
CA TRP A 52 -13.01 -12.66 1.56
C TRP A 52 -11.55 -12.62 1.18
N THR A 53 -11.00 -11.42 1.26
CA THR A 53 -9.56 -11.19 1.11
C THR A 53 -9.03 -10.35 2.25
N PHE A 54 -7.75 -10.51 2.53
CA PHE A 54 -6.99 -9.64 3.41
C PHE A 54 -5.93 -8.93 2.58
N ASP A 55 -5.91 -7.62 2.65
CA ASP A 55 -4.96 -6.75 1.99
C ASP A 55 -4.03 -6.12 3.02
N LEU A 56 -2.76 -6.07 2.71
CA LEU A 56 -1.76 -5.33 3.46
C LEU A 56 -0.99 -4.45 2.50
N SER A 57 -1.15 -3.14 2.63
CA SER A 57 -0.40 -2.17 1.83
C SER A 57 0.56 -1.37 2.70
N ALA A 58 1.73 -1.08 2.12
CA ALA A 58 2.78 -0.27 2.72
C ALA A 58 3.20 0.83 1.76
N ASN A 59 3.39 2.02 2.30
CA ASN A 59 3.79 3.20 1.56
C ASN A 59 4.99 3.84 2.26
N TYR A 60 5.95 4.27 1.46
CA TYR A 60 7.16 4.90 1.97
C TYR A 60 7.59 6.07 1.08
N ASN A 61 7.74 7.22 1.68
CA ASN A 61 8.35 8.39 1.05
C ASN A 61 9.47 8.90 1.94
N GLY A 62 10.71 8.69 1.49
CA GLY A 62 11.91 9.09 2.22
C GLY A 62 12.67 10.26 1.58
N TRP A 63 12.13 10.84 0.50
CA TRP A 63 12.84 11.82 -0.29
C TRP A 63 13.00 13.16 0.40
N THR A 64 14.11 13.82 0.12
CA THR A 64 14.35 15.23 0.42
C THR A 64 14.41 15.94 -0.92
N PHE A 65 13.51 16.86 -1.16
CA PHE A 65 13.48 17.67 -2.39
C PHE A 65 14.39 18.90 -2.30
N SER A 66 14.58 19.58 -3.42
CA SER A 66 15.34 20.83 -3.47
C SER A 66 14.86 21.84 -2.42
N HIS A 67 15.76 22.66 -1.89
CA HIS A 67 15.51 23.62 -0.81
C HIS A 67 15.11 22.98 0.52
N GLU A 68 15.68 21.81 0.82
CA GLU A 68 15.44 21.07 2.08
C GLU A 68 13.96 20.75 2.38
N ARG A 69 13.09 20.76 1.38
CA ARG A 69 11.70 20.36 1.54
C ARG A 69 11.64 18.88 1.89
N LYS A 70 11.02 18.59 3.03
CA LYS A 70 10.89 17.23 3.54
C LYS A 70 9.41 16.84 3.55
N TRP A 71 9.10 15.79 2.80
CA TRP A 71 7.79 15.14 2.82
C TRP A 71 8.01 13.66 3.07
N LYS A 72 8.51 13.36 4.27
CA LYS A 72 8.82 11.98 4.62
C LYS A 72 7.67 11.38 5.40
N HIS A 73 7.22 10.23 4.96
CA HIS A 73 6.24 9.45 5.69
C HIS A 73 6.38 7.96 5.37
N TRP A 74 5.93 7.16 6.28
CA TRP A 74 5.59 5.78 6.03
C TRP A 74 4.20 5.49 6.56
N LEU A 75 3.48 4.59 5.89
CA LEU A 75 2.12 4.19 6.22
C LEU A 75 1.98 2.71 6.01
N LEU A 76 1.39 2.04 6.97
CA LEU A 76 0.95 0.66 6.87
C LEU A 76 -0.57 0.61 7.00
N GLN A 77 -1.21 -0.15 6.11
CA GLN A 77 -2.67 -0.23 6.05
C GLN A 77 -3.11 -1.68 5.83
N PRO A 78 -3.46 -2.42 6.89
CA PRO A 78 -4.20 -3.66 6.79
C PRO A 78 -5.67 -3.39 6.50
N GLU A 79 -6.27 -4.21 5.62
CA GLU A 79 -7.66 -4.10 5.22
C GLU A 79 -8.28 -5.48 5.01
N GLY A 80 -9.44 -5.72 5.61
CA GLY A 80 -10.30 -6.87 5.32
C GLY A 80 -11.35 -6.48 4.29
N ARG A 81 -11.47 -7.25 3.19
CA ARG A 81 -12.41 -6.99 2.08
C ARG A 81 -13.43 -8.10 1.93
N TYR A 82 -14.67 -7.70 1.73
CA TYR A 82 -15.75 -8.58 1.32
C TYR A 82 -16.17 -8.26 -0.12
N TRP A 83 -16.14 -9.26 -0.99
CA TRP A 83 -16.50 -9.19 -2.40
C TRP A 83 -17.93 -9.65 -2.62
N PHE A 84 -18.72 -8.88 -3.37
CA PHE A 84 -20.11 -9.24 -3.65
C PHE A 84 -20.23 -10.41 -4.63
N CYS A 85 -19.28 -10.52 -5.56
CA CYS A 85 -19.14 -11.64 -6.48
C CYS A 85 -17.98 -12.55 -6.04
N ASP A 86 -17.07 -12.84 -6.92
CA ASP A 86 -15.85 -13.58 -6.59
C ASP A 86 -14.74 -12.64 -6.12
N ARG A 87 -13.82 -13.16 -5.32
CA ARG A 87 -12.66 -12.39 -4.88
C ARG A 87 -11.86 -11.85 -6.05
N PHE A 88 -11.32 -10.65 -5.92
CA PHE A 88 -10.57 -9.89 -6.92
C PHE A 88 -11.39 -9.46 -8.14
N ALA A 89 -12.72 -9.54 -8.10
CA ALA A 89 -13.59 -9.20 -9.21
C ALA A 89 -14.84 -8.44 -8.78
N GLY A 90 -15.15 -7.34 -9.48
CA GLY A 90 -16.34 -6.56 -9.25
C GLY A 90 -16.30 -5.70 -7.98
N HIS A 91 -17.45 -5.52 -7.38
CA HIS A 91 -17.62 -4.65 -6.22
C HIS A 91 -17.13 -5.30 -4.92
N PHE A 92 -16.51 -4.50 -4.06
CA PHE A 92 -16.16 -4.90 -2.71
C PHE A 92 -16.41 -3.78 -1.71
N VAL A 93 -16.57 -4.18 -0.45
CA VAL A 93 -16.50 -3.30 0.71
C VAL A 93 -15.35 -3.76 1.60
N GLY A 94 -14.68 -2.83 2.24
CA GLY A 94 -13.56 -3.11 3.11
C GLY A 94 -13.63 -2.34 4.42
N VAL A 95 -12.97 -2.90 5.42
CA VAL A 95 -12.68 -2.22 6.68
C VAL A 95 -11.17 -2.25 6.85
N HIS A 96 -10.59 -1.08 7.07
CA HIS A 96 -9.15 -0.94 7.23
C HIS A 96 -8.78 -0.19 8.49
N ALA A 97 -7.63 -0.52 9.02
CA ALA A 97 -6.87 0.32 9.94
C ALA A 97 -5.69 0.91 9.18
N LEU A 98 -5.18 2.02 9.66
CA LEU A 98 -3.97 2.63 9.14
C LEU A 98 -3.12 3.17 10.28
N GLY A 99 -1.83 3.15 10.09
CA GLY A 99 -0.89 3.72 11.05
C GLY A 99 0.43 4.06 10.37
N GLY A 100 1.06 5.12 10.87
CA GLY A 100 2.31 5.57 10.28
C GLY A 100 2.93 6.74 11.02
N GLN A 101 4.00 7.24 10.42
CA GLN A 101 4.70 8.44 10.88
C GLN A 101 4.85 9.40 9.72
N TYR A 102 4.82 10.66 10.05
CA TYR A 102 5.13 11.73 9.12
C TYR A 102 6.21 12.64 9.68
N ASN A 103 6.98 13.22 8.76
CA ASN A 103 7.98 14.21 9.03
C ASN A 103 7.95 15.23 7.89
N ILE A 104 7.24 16.31 8.15
CA ILE A 104 6.96 17.36 7.16
C ILE A 104 7.63 18.66 7.65
N GLY A 105 8.32 19.33 6.75
CA GLY A 105 8.94 20.58 7.08
C GLY A 105 9.48 21.31 5.86
N ASN A 106 9.65 22.62 6.02
CA ASN A 106 10.20 23.51 5.00
C ASN A 106 9.37 23.53 3.69
N LEU A 107 8.05 23.45 3.82
CA LEU A 107 7.12 23.57 2.69
C LEU A 107 6.89 25.07 2.43
N ASN A 108 7.70 25.67 1.60
CA ASN A 108 7.65 27.08 1.26
C ASN A 108 6.49 27.40 0.28
N ASN A 109 5.29 27.02 0.63
CA ASN A 109 4.08 27.26 -0.17
C ASN A 109 2.93 27.71 0.73
N HIS A 110 2.32 28.82 0.38
CA HIS A 110 1.01 29.25 0.91
C HIS A 110 -0.10 28.35 0.35
N ILE A 111 -0.17 27.11 0.82
CA ILE A 111 -1.22 26.18 0.43
C ILE A 111 -2.26 26.16 1.55
N SER A 112 -3.45 26.65 1.25
CA SER A 112 -4.62 26.38 2.08
C SER A 112 -5.37 25.18 1.50
N PHE A 113 -5.58 24.16 2.31
CA PHE A 113 -6.34 22.98 1.94
C PHE A 113 -7.55 22.84 2.88
N LEU A 114 -8.76 22.77 2.30
CA LEU A 114 -10.02 22.65 3.04
C LEU A 114 -10.19 23.69 4.17
N GLY A 115 -9.74 24.93 3.95
CA GLY A 115 -9.87 26.01 4.92
C GLY A 115 -8.82 26.01 6.04
N THR A 116 -7.87 25.08 6.01
CA THR A 116 -6.73 25.04 6.93
C THR A 116 -5.53 25.76 6.31
N ASP A 117 -5.03 26.78 7.00
CA ASP A 117 -3.81 27.48 6.59
C ASP A 117 -2.59 26.63 6.95
N LEU A 118 -1.88 26.15 5.93
CA LEU A 118 -0.69 25.33 6.06
C LEU A 118 0.62 26.17 6.01
N SER A 119 0.51 27.50 6.06
CA SER A 119 1.68 28.39 6.07
C SER A 119 2.58 28.15 7.29
N VAL A 120 2.02 27.64 8.38
CA VAL A 120 2.75 27.27 9.59
C VAL A 120 3.78 26.15 9.33
N LEU A 121 3.64 25.38 8.24
CA LEU A 121 4.59 24.34 7.84
C LEU A 121 5.84 24.89 7.12
N SER A 122 5.87 26.20 6.80
CA SER A 122 7.00 26.81 6.11
C SER A 122 8.22 26.98 7.02
N ASP A 123 8.01 27.31 8.29
CA ASP A 123 9.07 27.70 9.21
C ASP A 123 9.36 26.65 10.30
N ARG A 124 8.55 25.62 10.39
CA ARG A 124 8.65 24.59 11.45
C ARG A 124 8.64 23.18 10.87
N ARG A 125 9.33 22.30 11.56
CA ARG A 125 9.34 20.86 11.27
C ARG A 125 8.35 20.16 12.18
N TYR A 126 7.41 19.43 11.58
CA TYR A 126 6.43 18.62 12.28
C TYR A 126 6.73 17.16 12.08
N GLN A 127 6.86 16.44 13.18
CA GLN A 127 7.01 15.00 13.19
C GLN A 127 6.01 14.42 14.17
N GLY A 128 5.31 13.39 13.76
CA GLY A 128 4.34 12.75 14.62
C GLY A 128 3.91 11.39 14.11
N TRP A 129 3.10 10.74 14.93
CA TRP A 129 2.41 9.51 14.62
C TRP A 129 0.98 9.82 14.23
N PHE A 130 0.42 8.98 13.38
CA PHE A 130 -1.01 8.97 13.14
C PHE A 130 -1.50 7.53 13.10
N ALA A 131 -2.73 7.32 13.56
CA ALA A 131 -3.45 6.07 13.45
C ALA A 131 -4.91 6.38 13.19
N GLY A 132 -5.57 5.51 12.45
CA GLY A 132 -6.97 5.67 12.12
C GLY A 132 -7.56 4.39 11.57
N GLY A 133 -8.83 4.46 11.23
CA GLY A 133 -9.53 3.37 10.58
C GLY A 133 -10.68 3.90 9.76
N GLY A 134 -11.16 3.10 8.83
CA GLY A 134 -12.24 3.51 7.96
C GLY A 134 -12.88 2.34 7.22
N ILE A 135 -13.88 2.70 6.44
CA ILE A 135 -14.54 1.80 5.51
C ILE A 135 -14.16 2.19 4.09
N ALA A 136 -14.00 1.20 3.23
CA ALA A 136 -13.71 1.36 1.83
C ALA A 136 -14.80 0.74 0.98
N TYR A 137 -15.03 1.29 -0.18
CA TYR A 137 -15.80 0.70 -1.25
C TYR A 137 -15.03 0.84 -2.54
N GLY A 138 -14.98 -0.22 -3.32
CA GLY A 138 -14.26 -0.19 -4.59
C GLY A 138 -14.82 -1.18 -5.61
N TYR A 139 -14.23 -1.10 -6.79
CA TYR A 139 -14.55 -1.98 -7.90
C TYR A 139 -13.27 -2.42 -8.59
N ALA A 140 -13.13 -3.72 -8.83
CA ALA A 140 -12.01 -4.27 -9.58
C ALA A 140 -12.45 -4.67 -11.00
N TRP A 141 -11.88 -4.00 -12.00
CA TRP A 141 -12.05 -4.36 -13.42
C TRP A 141 -11.08 -5.46 -13.79
N ILE A 142 -11.61 -6.59 -14.21
CA ILE A 142 -10.80 -7.69 -14.73
C ILE A 142 -10.34 -7.32 -16.15
N LEU A 143 -9.06 -7.01 -16.33
CA LEU A 143 -8.48 -6.71 -17.63
C LEU A 143 -8.12 -7.99 -18.37
N ASN A 144 -7.59 -8.99 -17.67
CA ASN A 144 -7.33 -10.33 -18.18
C ASN A 144 -7.14 -11.34 -17.05
N LYS A 145 -6.71 -12.57 -17.35
CA LYS A 145 -6.52 -13.66 -16.36
C LYS A 145 -5.53 -13.34 -15.23
N ARG A 146 -4.68 -12.31 -15.38
CA ARG A 146 -3.59 -11.98 -14.43
C ARG A 146 -3.62 -10.53 -13.96
N TRP A 147 -4.38 -9.65 -14.62
CA TRP A 147 -4.39 -8.23 -14.37
C TRP A 147 -5.81 -7.73 -14.09
N ASN A 148 -5.94 -6.94 -13.04
CA ASN A 148 -7.12 -6.15 -12.70
C ASN A 148 -6.71 -4.71 -12.33
N LEU A 149 -7.66 -3.81 -12.44
CA LEU A 149 -7.52 -2.39 -12.09
C LEU A 149 -8.58 -2.04 -11.06
#